data_cc2b02a14cb34d81458f08b7648202e6
#
_entry.id   cc2b02a14cb34d81458f08b7648202e6
#
_cell.length_a   1.000
_cell.length_b   1.000
_cell.length_c   1.000
_cell.angle_alpha   90.00
_cell.angle_beta   90.00
_cell.angle_gamma   90.00
#
_symmetry.space_group_name_H-M   'P 1'
#
loop_
_entity.id
_entity.type
_entity.pdbx_description
1 polymer ?
#
loop_
_entity_poly.entity_id
_entity_poly.type
_entity_poly.pdbx_seq_one_letter_code
_entity_poly.pdbx_strand_id
1 'polypeptide(L)'
;MTRRSATSMSVAAFAVAGFGLLASDVRIDTRVDPRIRTAVAAIYDSLDREGIKAEPLVQYALEGTEKRGSPDVILSGVRRWATELRRARQVLGPNATQSEISAGAKALRAGIDEAKLERLRDARSDRRYASALNTMAYVVTIGVPADTAATVLVNLALAGASESQLRKLQDDVERDINAGNPAGLSVIARALGVLKEIDTGTSRDGVVPGTALPSTRGTARPADPMANGTLRGSAVGNQGDAARPPAPRGKDIKRP
;
A
#
# COMPACT_ATOMS: atom_id res chain seq x y z
N MET A 1 -24.18 6.95 82.71
CA MET A 1 -24.88 6.62 81.46
C MET A 1 -24.82 7.80 80.53
N THR A 2 -23.85 7.88 79.67
CA THR A 2 -23.61 8.98 78.74
C THR A 2 -23.66 8.44 77.31
N ARG A 3 -24.71 8.75 76.57
CA ARG A 3 -24.88 8.47 75.12
C ARG A 3 -24.07 9.43 74.31
N ARG A 4 -23.10 8.94 73.54
CA ARG A 4 -22.38 9.69 72.53
C ARG A 4 -23.08 9.47 71.16
N SER A 5 -23.62 10.57 70.64
CA SER A 5 -24.20 10.62 69.28
C SER A 5 -23.04 10.79 68.29
N ALA A 6 -22.93 9.85 67.37
CA ALA A 6 -21.99 9.93 66.26
C ALA A 6 -22.69 10.58 65.06
N THR A 7 -22.24 11.78 64.68
CA THR A 7 -22.70 12.51 63.50
C THR A 7 -21.96 12.00 62.29
N SER A 8 -22.67 11.31 61.42
CA SER A 8 -22.13 10.81 60.15
C SER A 8 -22.11 11.96 59.12
N MET A 9 -20.92 12.38 58.72
CA MET A 9 -20.70 13.36 57.67
C MET A 9 -20.59 12.62 56.34
N SER A 10 -21.65 12.69 55.51
CA SER A 10 -21.63 12.18 54.14
C SER A 10 -20.89 13.18 53.28
N VAL A 11 -19.69 12.79 52.80
CA VAL A 11 -18.95 13.51 51.75
C VAL A 11 -19.51 13.09 50.40
N ALA A 12 -20.28 13.95 49.77
CA ALA A 12 -20.71 13.78 48.38
C ALA A 12 -19.51 14.07 47.46
N ALA A 13 -18.91 12.99 46.93
CA ALA A 13 -17.91 13.13 45.89
C ALA A 13 -18.58 13.52 44.56
N PHE A 14 -18.47 14.76 44.18
CA PHE A 14 -18.77 15.23 42.82
C PHE A 14 -17.71 14.66 41.86
N ALA A 15 -18.05 13.61 41.15
CA ALA A 15 -17.29 13.17 39.96
C ALA A 15 -17.52 14.19 38.85
N VAL A 16 -16.59 15.13 38.70
CA VAL A 16 -16.48 15.93 37.50
C VAL A 16 -16.04 15.00 36.38
N ALA A 17 -17.01 14.52 35.61
CA ALA A 17 -16.75 13.87 34.33
C ALA A 17 -16.13 14.93 33.42
N GLY A 18 -14.81 14.97 33.37
CA GLY A 18 -14.07 15.75 32.38
C GLY A 18 -14.43 15.22 31.00
N PHE A 19 -15.37 15.88 30.32
CA PHE A 19 -15.51 15.78 28.88
C PHE A 19 -14.20 16.33 28.28
N GLY A 20 -13.22 15.45 28.06
CA GLY A 20 -12.10 15.76 27.18
C GLY A 20 -12.70 16.11 25.85
N LEU A 21 -12.61 17.39 25.47
CA LEU A 21 -12.84 17.84 24.11
C LEU A 21 -11.83 17.09 23.25
N LEU A 22 -12.26 15.96 22.66
CA LEU A 22 -11.53 15.30 21.60
C LEU A 22 -11.44 16.33 20.48
N ALA A 23 -10.23 16.73 20.14
CA ALA A 23 -10.02 17.71 19.07
C ALA A 23 -10.39 17.03 17.75
N SER A 24 -11.60 17.29 17.27
CA SER A 24 -12.02 16.90 15.92
C SER A 24 -11.00 17.40 14.92
N ASP A 25 -10.77 16.63 13.87
CA ASP A 25 -9.85 17.04 12.80
C ASP A 25 -10.33 18.36 12.18
N VAL A 26 -9.52 19.42 12.27
CA VAL A 26 -9.85 20.78 11.77
C VAL A 26 -10.30 20.77 10.31
N ARG A 27 -9.82 19.80 9.51
CA ARG A 27 -10.23 19.64 8.10
C ARG A 27 -11.70 19.25 7.98
N ILE A 28 -12.22 18.46 8.93
CA ILE A 28 -13.64 18.10 8.97
C ILE A 28 -14.47 19.35 9.21
N ASP A 29 -14.06 20.19 10.16
CA ASP A 29 -14.81 21.39 10.55
C ASP A 29 -14.83 22.46 9.48
N THR A 30 -13.77 22.58 8.69
CA THR A 30 -13.59 23.68 7.73
C THR A 30 -13.93 23.31 6.28
N ARG A 31 -13.73 22.06 5.86
CA ARG A 31 -13.76 21.66 4.45
C ARG A 31 -14.85 20.62 4.10
N VAL A 32 -15.39 19.90 5.09
CA VAL A 32 -16.48 18.94 4.85
C VAL A 32 -17.82 19.68 4.74
N ASP A 33 -18.71 19.18 3.87
CA ASP A 33 -20.06 19.75 3.69
C ASP A 33 -20.78 19.93 5.04
N PRO A 34 -21.28 21.13 5.36
CA PRO A 34 -21.90 21.44 6.65
C PRO A 34 -23.02 20.49 7.05
N ARG A 35 -23.76 19.92 6.06
CA ARG A 35 -24.90 19.02 6.32
C ARG A 35 -24.50 17.68 6.91
N ILE A 36 -23.26 17.21 6.68
CA ILE A 36 -22.77 15.93 7.17
C ILE A 36 -21.62 16.07 8.17
N ARG A 37 -21.12 17.28 8.38
CA ARG A 37 -19.94 17.56 9.21
C ARG A 37 -20.02 16.93 10.59
N THR A 38 -21.12 17.19 11.32
CA THR A 38 -21.32 16.65 12.67
C THR A 38 -21.31 15.12 12.70
N ALA A 39 -21.93 14.47 11.71
CA ALA A 39 -21.96 13.02 11.62
C ALA A 39 -20.58 12.45 11.28
N VAL A 40 -19.81 13.10 10.40
CA VAL A 40 -18.44 12.71 10.05
C VAL A 40 -17.52 12.84 11.26
N ALA A 41 -17.61 13.97 12.00
CA ALA A 41 -16.84 14.22 13.23
C ALA A 41 -17.14 13.14 14.30
N ALA A 42 -18.40 12.81 14.52
CA ALA A 42 -18.78 11.78 15.50
C ALA A 42 -18.21 10.39 15.14
N ILE A 43 -18.15 10.04 13.85
CA ILE A 43 -17.54 8.78 13.39
C ILE A 43 -16.03 8.83 13.58
N TYR A 44 -15.38 9.96 13.25
CA TYR A 44 -13.95 10.17 13.46
C TYR A 44 -13.59 9.98 14.93
N ASP A 45 -14.28 10.69 15.85
CA ASP A 45 -14.05 10.62 17.29
C ASP A 45 -14.28 9.21 17.86
N SER A 46 -15.22 8.46 17.28
CA SER A 46 -15.44 7.07 17.67
C SER A 46 -14.25 6.18 17.32
N LEU A 47 -13.69 6.31 16.11
CA LEU A 47 -12.51 5.57 15.68
C LEU A 47 -11.26 5.96 16.48
N ASP A 48 -11.10 7.25 16.76
CA ASP A 48 -9.97 7.74 17.55
C ASP A 48 -9.97 7.16 18.97
N ARG A 49 -11.14 7.12 19.63
CA ARG A 49 -11.31 6.44 20.93
C ARG A 49 -11.01 4.94 20.88
N GLU A 50 -11.18 4.30 19.74
CA GLU A 50 -10.83 2.90 19.49
C GLU A 50 -9.34 2.74 19.14
N GLY A 51 -8.57 3.83 19.08
CA GLY A 51 -7.16 3.85 18.68
C GLY A 51 -6.95 3.57 17.19
N ILE A 52 -7.94 3.86 16.35
CA ILE A 52 -7.88 3.67 14.90
C ILE A 52 -7.77 5.02 14.23
N LYS A 53 -6.66 5.27 13.52
CA LYS A 53 -6.51 6.51 12.73
C LYS A 53 -7.46 6.52 11.54
N ALA A 54 -8.31 7.53 11.52
CA ALA A 54 -9.38 7.67 10.54
C ALA A 54 -8.99 8.47 9.28
N GLU A 55 -7.69 8.61 8.99
CA GLU A 55 -7.20 9.39 7.84
C GLU A 55 -7.86 8.99 6.51
N PRO A 56 -8.03 7.69 6.17
CA PRO A 56 -8.70 7.31 4.92
C PRO A 56 -10.16 7.78 4.84
N LEU A 57 -10.83 7.87 5.99
CA LEU A 57 -12.20 8.36 6.10
C LEU A 57 -12.27 9.87 5.86
N VAL A 58 -11.35 10.62 6.48
CA VAL A 58 -11.26 12.09 6.31
C VAL A 58 -10.98 12.43 4.85
N GLN A 59 -10.01 11.78 4.23
CA GLN A 59 -9.70 11.97 2.81
C GLN A 59 -10.91 11.69 1.92
N TYR A 60 -11.62 10.60 2.17
CA TYR A 60 -12.83 10.27 1.42
C TYR A 60 -13.92 11.35 1.53
N ALA A 61 -14.14 11.87 2.75
CA ALA A 61 -15.13 12.93 2.98
C ALA A 61 -14.74 14.23 2.27
N LEU A 62 -13.45 14.60 2.30
CA LEU A 62 -12.93 15.79 1.63
C LEU A 62 -13.06 15.67 0.12
N GLU A 63 -12.60 14.56 -0.47
CA GLU A 63 -12.74 14.31 -1.91
C GLU A 63 -14.20 14.33 -2.37
N GLY A 64 -15.09 13.70 -1.60
CA GLY A 64 -16.51 13.69 -1.91
C GLY A 64 -17.09 15.10 -1.93
N THR A 65 -16.70 15.94 -0.97
CA THR A 65 -17.14 17.35 -0.88
C THR A 65 -16.57 18.16 -2.06
N GLU A 66 -15.28 18.03 -2.36
CA GLU A 66 -14.61 18.72 -3.47
C GLU A 66 -15.23 18.37 -4.83
N LYS A 67 -15.57 17.10 -5.03
CA LYS A 67 -16.26 16.58 -6.22
C LYS A 67 -17.77 16.94 -6.23
N ARG A 68 -18.26 17.69 -5.23
CA ARG A 68 -19.67 18.06 -5.08
C ARG A 68 -20.62 16.87 -5.05
N GLY A 69 -20.17 15.75 -4.44
CA GLY A 69 -21.00 14.57 -4.24
C GLY A 69 -22.22 14.85 -3.34
N SER A 70 -23.26 14.05 -3.48
CA SER A 70 -24.40 14.11 -2.57
C SER A 70 -23.96 13.83 -1.13
N PRO A 71 -24.36 14.65 -0.15
CA PRO A 71 -24.01 14.45 1.27
C PRO A 71 -24.34 13.06 1.79
N ASP A 72 -25.48 12.50 1.40
CA ASP A 72 -25.90 11.16 1.84
C ASP A 72 -24.96 10.07 1.27
N VAL A 73 -24.51 10.22 0.02
CA VAL A 73 -23.55 9.30 -0.61
C VAL A 73 -22.20 9.40 0.09
N ILE A 74 -21.74 10.63 0.38
CA ILE A 74 -20.49 10.84 1.10
C ILE A 74 -20.57 10.21 2.49
N LEU A 75 -21.64 10.50 3.26
CA LEU A 75 -21.80 9.97 4.61
C LEU A 75 -21.91 8.45 4.62
N SER A 76 -22.60 7.85 3.65
CA SER A 76 -22.68 6.39 3.53
C SER A 76 -21.30 5.76 3.26
N GLY A 77 -20.49 6.40 2.43
CA GLY A 77 -19.11 6.00 2.15
C GLY A 77 -18.21 6.13 3.39
N VAL A 78 -18.35 7.22 4.15
CA VAL A 78 -17.64 7.42 5.42
C VAL A 78 -17.99 6.32 6.44
N ARG A 79 -19.27 5.98 6.58
CA ARG A 79 -19.72 4.87 7.45
C ARG A 79 -19.13 3.53 7.00
N ARG A 80 -19.10 3.29 5.70
CA ARG A 80 -18.48 2.07 5.15
C ARG A 80 -16.99 2.02 5.48
N TRP A 81 -16.25 3.11 5.30
CA TRP A 81 -14.84 3.17 5.68
C TRP A 81 -14.62 2.87 7.16
N ALA A 82 -15.44 3.44 8.05
CA ALA A 82 -15.36 3.18 9.48
C ALA A 82 -15.58 1.69 9.80
N THR A 83 -16.57 1.07 9.15
CA THR A 83 -16.83 -0.37 9.30
C THR A 83 -15.64 -1.20 8.86
N GLU A 84 -15.06 -0.92 7.68
CA GLU A 84 -13.92 -1.68 7.16
C GLU A 84 -12.64 -1.49 7.98
N LEU A 85 -12.42 -0.30 8.53
CA LEU A 85 -11.29 -0.05 9.45
C LEU A 85 -11.42 -0.88 10.74
N ARG A 86 -12.63 -0.96 11.33
CA ARG A 86 -12.89 -1.79 12.51
C ARG A 86 -12.72 -3.28 12.21
N ARG A 87 -13.28 -3.75 11.09
CA ARG A 87 -13.11 -5.13 10.64
C ARG A 87 -11.63 -5.47 10.42
N ALA A 88 -10.89 -4.62 9.72
CA ALA A 88 -9.46 -4.80 9.52
C ALA A 88 -8.72 -4.87 10.87
N ARG A 89 -9.01 -3.98 11.81
CA ARG A 89 -8.44 -4.00 13.17
C ARG A 89 -8.74 -5.30 13.90
N GLN A 90 -9.98 -5.78 13.81
CA GLN A 90 -10.40 -7.04 14.44
C GLN A 90 -9.63 -8.23 13.87
N VAL A 91 -9.56 -8.34 12.54
CA VAL A 91 -8.91 -9.45 11.82
C VAL A 91 -7.40 -9.45 12.00
N LEU A 92 -6.78 -8.27 11.88
CA LEU A 92 -5.32 -8.13 11.98
C LEU A 92 -4.81 -8.13 13.42
N GLY A 93 -5.71 -7.96 14.39
CA GLY A 93 -5.45 -8.08 15.81
C GLY A 93 -4.90 -6.80 16.48
N PRO A 94 -4.73 -6.85 17.83
CA PRO A 94 -4.43 -5.67 18.64
C PRO A 94 -3.07 -5.03 18.36
N ASN A 95 -2.14 -5.79 17.79
CA ASN A 95 -0.79 -5.33 17.51
C ASN A 95 -0.61 -4.82 16.07
N ALA A 96 -1.69 -4.76 15.27
CA ALA A 96 -1.62 -4.24 13.92
C ALA A 96 -1.30 -2.74 13.94
N THR A 97 -0.38 -2.32 13.08
CA THR A 97 -0.04 -0.92 12.88
C THR A 97 -1.15 -0.18 12.14
N GLN A 98 -1.17 1.14 12.22
CA GLN A 98 -2.16 1.95 11.50
C GLN A 98 -2.07 1.78 9.99
N SER A 99 -0.86 1.57 9.45
CA SER A 99 -0.67 1.29 8.02
C SER A 99 -1.27 -0.05 7.62
N GLU A 100 -1.17 -1.08 8.45
CA GLU A 100 -1.75 -2.39 8.22
C GLU A 100 -3.28 -2.36 8.32
N ILE A 101 -3.84 -1.67 9.32
CA ILE A 101 -5.29 -1.48 9.46
C ILE A 101 -5.85 -0.77 8.23
N SER A 102 -5.20 0.32 7.80
CA SER A 102 -5.61 1.06 6.60
C SER A 102 -5.52 0.21 5.33
N ALA A 103 -4.43 -0.55 5.16
CA ALA A 103 -4.26 -1.44 4.03
C ALA A 103 -5.27 -2.59 4.04
N GLY A 104 -5.55 -3.18 5.21
CA GLY A 104 -6.58 -4.20 5.40
C GLY A 104 -7.98 -3.69 5.05
N ALA A 105 -8.34 -2.48 5.50
CA ALA A 105 -9.61 -1.86 5.14
C ALA A 105 -9.75 -1.63 3.63
N LYS A 106 -8.67 -1.22 2.95
CA LYS A 106 -8.65 -1.11 1.48
C LYS A 106 -8.86 -2.47 0.81
N ALA A 107 -8.23 -3.52 1.31
CA ALA A 107 -8.38 -4.87 0.78
C ALA A 107 -9.83 -5.39 0.95
N LEU A 108 -10.44 -5.20 2.14
CA LEU A 108 -11.85 -5.54 2.38
C LEU A 108 -12.78 -4.76 1.43
N ARG A 109 -12.54 -3.47 1.21
CA ARG A 109 -13.30 -2.67 0.23
C ARG A 109 -13.14 -3.15 -1.21
N ALA A 110 -11.99 -3.68 -1.57
CA ALA A 110 -11.74 -4.28 -2.87
C ALA A 110 -12.39 -5.66 -3.04
N GLY A 111 -13.03 -6.20 -2.00
CA GLY A 111 -13.72 -7.49 -2.04
C GLY A 111 -12.89 -8.69 -1.57
N ILE A 112 -11.75 -8.44 -0.94
CA ILE A 112 -10.99 -9.48 -0.24
C ILE A 112 -11.72 -9.83 1.06
N ASP A 113 -11.96 -11.10 1.32
CA ASP A 113 -12.61 -11.53 2.55
C ASP A 113 -11.65 -11.57 3.77
N GLU A 114 -12.23 -11.64 4.96
CA GLU A 114 -11.49 -11.64 6.22
C GLU A 114 -10.54 -12.84 6.35
N ALA A 115 -10.98 -14.02 5.91
CA ALA A 115 -10.17 -15.24 5.99
C ALA A 115 -8.86 -15.11 5.18
N LYS A 116 -8.87 -14.34 4.07
CA LYS A 116 -7.67 -14.09 3.28
C LYS A 116 -6.72 -13.11 3.97
N LEU A 117 -7.27 -12.11 4.68
CA LEU A 117 -6.46 -11.23 5.52
C LEU A 117 -5.81 -11.99 6.66
N GLU A 118 -6.55 -12.89 7.32
CA GLU A 118 -6.01 -13.76 8.38
C GLU A 118 -4.86 -14.62 7.86
N ARG A 119 -5.06 -15.26 6.71
CA ARG A 119 -4.01 -16.06 6.07
C ARG A 119 -2.75 -15.25 5.79
N LEU A 120 -2.90 -14.01 5.31
CA LEU A 120 -1.77 -13.13 5.05
C LEU A 120 -1.06 -12.73 6.35
N ARG A 121 -1.83 -12.39 7.40
CA ARG A 121 -1.29 -12.11 8.73
C ARG A 121 -0.46 -13.28 9.26
N ASP A 122 -1.02 -14.49 9.16
CA ASP A 122 -0.38 -15.71 9.66
C ASP A 122 0.82 -16.12 8.81
N ALA A 123 0.83 -15.77 7.52
CA ALA A 123 1.92 -16.03 6.60
C ALA A 123 3.19 -15.19 6.89
N ARG A 124 3.06 -14.05 7.56
CA ARG A 124 4.18 -13.12 7.83
C ARG A 124 4.44 -12.94 9.30
N SER A 125 5.44 -13.66 9.80
CA SER A 125 5.90 -13.54 11.18
C SER A 125 6.58 -12.20 11.49
N ASP A 126 7.14 -11.51 10.48
CA ASP A 126 7.81 -10.21 10.58
C ASP A 126 6.85 -9.02 10.67
N ARG A 127 5.53 -9.27 10.61
CA ARG A 127 4.48 -8.24 10.68
C ARG A 127 4.57 -7.14 9.62
N ARG A 128 5.22 -7.38 8.48
CA ARG A 128 5.33 -6.43 7.37
C ARG A 128 4.38 -6.79 6.24
N TYR A 129 3.08 -6.82 6.51
CA TYR A 129 2.09 -7.20 5.50
C TYR A 129 1.30 -6.02 4.91
N ALA A 130 1.55 -4.78 5.36
CA ALA A 130 0.88 -3.61 4.79
C ALA A 130 1.09 -3.46 3.28
N SER A 131 2.31 -3.68 2.79
CA SER A 131 2.63 -3.64 1.36
C SER A 131 1.91 -4.74 0.58
N ALA A 132 1.87 -5.97 1.10
CA ALA A 132 1.15 -7.07 0.48
C ALA A 132 -0.36 -6.80 0.43
N LEU A 133 -0.97 -6.27 1.51
CA LEU A 133 -2.37 -5.86 1.54
C LEU A 133 -2.69 -4.73 0.55
N ASN A 134 -1.83 -3.70 0.47
CA ASN A 134 -2.00 -2.64 -0.49
C ASN A 134 -1.88 -3.15 -1.93
N THR A 135 -0.90 -4.03 -2.21
CA THR A 135 -0.76 -4.66 -3.53
C THR A 135 -1.98 -5.50 -3.87
N MET A 136 -2.48 -6.30 -2.91
CA MET A 136 -3.69 -7.12 -3.07
C MET A 136 -4.90 -6.25 -3.42
N ALA A 137 -5.15 -5.17 -2.66
CA ALA A 137 -6.23 -4.23 -2.95
C ALA A 137 -6.07 -3.58 -4.32
N TYR A 138 -4.85 -3.16 -4.68
CA TYR A 138 -4.55 -2.50 -5.94
C TYR A 138 -4.83 -3.42 -7.15
N VAL A 139 -4.29 -4.64 -7.16
CA VAL A 139 -4.45 -5.53 -8.31
C VAL A 139 -5.92 -5.92 -8.54
N VAL A 140 -6.73 -6.00 -7.45
CA VAL A 140 -8.17 -6.19 -7.59
C VAL A 140 -8.85 -4.98 -8.23
N THR A 141 -8.45 -3.75 -7.89
CA THR A 141 -9.04 -2.55 -8.49
C THR A 141 -8.75 -2.41 -9.98
N ILE A 142 -7.65 -2.98 -10.46
CA ILE A 142 -7.29 -3.02 -11.89
C ILE A 142 -7.81 -4.27 -12.62
N GLY A 143 -8.68 -5.08 -11.96
CA GLY A 143 -9.44 -6.15 -12.60
C GLY A 143 -8.95 -7.58 -12.34
N VAL A 144 -7.97 -7.78 -11.44
CA VAL A 144 -7.60 -9.13 -11.01
C VAL A 144 -8.69 -9.69 -10.09
N PRO A 145 -9.20 -10.92 -10.31
CA PRO A 145 -10.17 -11.53 -9.40
C PRO A 145 -9.63 -11.62 -7.97
N ALA A 146 -10.47 -11.27 -6.97
CA ALA A 146 -10.08 -11.18 -5.58
C ALA A 146 -9.45 -12.48 -5.04
N ASP A 147 -9.99 -13.64 -5.40
CA ASP A 147 -9.44 -14.94 -5.02
C ASP A 147 -8.05 -15.20 -5.59
N THR A 148 -7.85 -14.84 -6.85
CA THR A 148 -6.54 -14.96 -7.52
C THR A 148 -5.53 -14.02 -6.87
N ALA A 149 -5.90 -12.75 -6.66
CA ALA A 149 -5.05 -11.78 -5.99
C ALA A 149 -4.63 -12.26 -4.60
N ALA A 150 -5.60 -12.72 -3.79
CA ALA A 150 -5.33 -13.21 -2.44
C ALA A 150 -4.39 -14.42 -2.43
N THR A 151 -4.65 -15.41 -3.28
CA THR A 151 -3.81 -16.62 -3.38
C THR A 151 -2.37 -16.27 -3.77
N VAL A 152 -2.21 -15.43 -4.79
CA VAL A 152 -0.90 -15.00 -5.28
C VAL A 152 -0.14 -14.23 -4.21
N LEU A 153 -0.79 -13.22 -3.58
CA LEU A 153 -0.10 -12.36 -2.60
C LEU A 153 0.21 -13.07 -1.29
N VAL A 154 -0.63 -14.03 -0.85
CA VAL A 154 -0.30 -14.89 0.30
C VAL A 154 0.92 -15.75 -0.01
N ASN A 155 1.01 -16.36 -1.18
CA ASN A 155 2.17 -17.18 -1.58
C ASN A 155 3.45 -16.33 -1.67
N LEU A 156 3.38 -15.12 -2.24
CA LEU A 156 4.52 -14.21 -2.26
C LEU A 156 4.94 -13.76 -0.85
N ALA A 157 3.97 -13.54 0.04
CA ALA A 157 4.25 -13.21 1.42
C ALA A 157 4.95 -14.36 2.16
N LEU A 158 4.49 -15.61 1.98
CA LEU A 158 5.13 -16.82 2.52
C LEU A 158 6.55 -16.98 2.00
N ALA A 159 6.80 -16.70 0.72
CA ALA A 159 8.12 -16.73 0.12
C ALA A 159 9.04 -15.57 0.56
N GLY A 160 8.53 -14.59 1.32
CA GLY A 160 9.31 -13.46 1.81
C GLY A 160 9.52 -12.34 0.79
N ALA A 161 8.61 -12.18 -0.16
CA ALA A 161 8.70 -11.10 -1.15
C ALA A 161 8.89 -9.73 -0.49
N SER A 162 9.88 -8.98 -0.97
CA SER A 162 10.19 -7.63 -0.51
C SER A 162 9.17 -6.61 -1.02
N GLU A 163 9.16 -5.44 -0.39
CA GLU A 163 8.29 -4.33 -0.81
C GLU A 163 8.61 -3.85 -2.23
N SER A 164 9.88 -3.85 -2.62
CA SER A 164 10.32 -3.51 -3.97
C SER A 164 9.82 -4.51 -5.02
N GLN A 165 9.84 -5.81 -4.70
CA GLN A 165 9.29 -6.85 -5.55
C GLN A 165 7.77 -6.75 -5.69
N LEU A 166 7.06 -6.42 -4.61
CA LEU A 166 5.61 -6.21 -4.65
C LEU A 166 5.23 -4.98 -5.48
N ARG A 167 5.98 -3.88 -5.39
CA ARG A 167 5.77 -2.70 -6.27
C ARG A 167 6.02 -3.05 -7.73
N LYS A 168 7.15 -3.71 -8.02
CA LYS A 168 7.45 -4.16 -9.38
C LYS A 168 6.35 -5.05 -9.95
N LEU A 169 5.79 -5.95 -9.13
CA LEU A 169 4.64 -6.77 -9.51
C LEU A 169 3.45 -5.91 -9.92
N GLN A 170 3.11 -4.85 -9.15
CA GLN A 170 2.00 -3.95 -9.49
C GLN A 170 2.22 -3.29 -10.86
N ASP A 171 3.40 -2.70 -11.06
CA ASP A 171 3.75 -1.99 -12.30
C ASP A 171 3.74 -2.93 -13.53
N ASP A 172 4.25 -4.15 -13.35
CA ASP A 172 4.31 -5.14 -14.43
C ASP A 172 2.91 -5.67 -14.78
N VAL A 173 2.05 -5.94 -13.78
CA VAL A 173 0.67 -6.40 -13.99
C VAL A 173 -0.16 -5.30 -14.67
N GLU A 174 -0.04 -4.05 -14.22
CA GLU A 174 -0.72 -2.92 -14.84
C GLU A 174 -0.31 -2.75 -16.31
N ARG A 175 0.98 -2.86 -16.60
CA ARG A 175 1.50 -2.80 -17.97
C ARG A 175 0.93 -3.91 -18.85
N ASP A 176 0.86 -5.13 -18.33
CA ASP A 176 0.32 -6.28 -19.06
C ASP A 176 -1.18 -6.09 -19.35
N ILE A 177 -1.96 -5.60 -18.38
CA ILE A 177 -3.39 -5.30 -18.57
C ILE A 177 -3.58 -4.19 -19.62
N ASN A 178 -2.77 -3.14 -19.57
CA ASN A 178 -2.80 -2.05 -20.55
C ASN A 178 -2.39 -2.52 -21.95
N ALA A 179 -1.60 -3.58 -22.05
CA ALA A 179 -1.27 -4.26 -23.31
C ALA A 179 -2.36 -5.24 -23.79
N GLY A 180 -3.47 -5.37 -23.05
CA GLY A 180 -4.61 -6.23 -23.40
C GLY A 180 -4.53 -7.67 -22.87
N ASN A 181 -3.56 -7.98 -21.99
CA ASN A 181 -3.48 -9.30 -21.38
C ASN A 181 -4.54 -9.48 -20.30
N PRO A 182 -5.07 -10.70 -20.10
CA PRO A 182 -6.02 -10.99 -19.02
C PRO A 182 -5.40 -10.76 -17.64
N ALA A 183 -6.05 -9.96 -16.79
CA ALA A 183 -5.53 -9.54 -15.50
C ALA A 183 -5.13 -10.71 -14.57
N GLY A 184 -5.98 -11.75 -14.50
CA GLY A 184 -5.70 -12.92 -13.66
C GLY A 184 -4.48 -13.72 -14.13
N LEU A 185 -4.27 -13.84 -15.44
CA LEU A 185 -3.09 -14.53 -15.98
C LEU A 185 -1.82 -13.68 -15.79
N SER A 186 -1.92 -12.37 -15.98
CA SER A 186 -0.82 -11.43 -15.79
C SER A 186 -0.27 -11.49 -14.37
N VAL A 187 -1.13 -11.42 -13.34
CA VAL A 187 -0.67 -11.47 -11.96
C VAL A 187 -0.01 -12.80 -11.61
N ILE A 188 -0.53 -13.93 -12.12
CA ILE A 188 0.06 -15.26 -11.90
C ILE A 188 1.44 -15.35 -12.57
N ALA A 189 1.55 -14.96 -13.83
CA ALA A 189 2.81 -15.02 -14.57
C ALA A 189 3.91 -14.15 -13.93
N ARG A 190 3.57 -12.93 -13.52
CA ARG A 190 4.51 -12.01 -12.87
C ARG A 190 4.91 -12.48 -11.48
N ALA A 191 3.97 -13.06 -10.71
CA ALA A 191 4.26 -13.63 -9.40
C ALA A 191 5.22 -14.83 -9.48
N LEU A 192 5.08 -15.69 -10.48
CA LEU A 192 6.03 -16.78 -10.71
C LEU A 192 7.44 -16.25 -11.00
N GLY A 193 7.56 -15.13 -11.72
CA GLY A 193 8.84 -14.44 -11.90
C GLY A 193 9.46 -13.99 -10.59
N VAL A 194 8.66 -13.36 -9.72
CA VAL A 194 9.11 -12.92 -8.39
C VAL A 194 9.53 -14.11 -7.52
N LEU A 195 8.74 -15.19 -7.49
CA LEU A 195 9.10 -16.41 -6.74
C LEU A 195 10.43 -16.99 -7.21
N LYS A 196 10.66 -17.03 -8.51
CA LYS A 196 11.94 -17.49 -9.08
C LYS A 196 13.10 -16.58 -8.68
N GLU A 197 12.91 -15.26 -8.67
CA GLU A 197 13.93 -14.31 -8.20
C GLU A 197 14.28 -14.54 -6.72
N ILE A 198 13.30 -14.84 -5.87
CA ILE A 198 13.51 -15.15 -4.44
C ILE A 198 14.29 -16.46 -4.30
N ASP A 199 13.88 -17.53 -4.99
CA ASP A 199 14.50 -18.86 -4.91
C ASP A 199 15.96 -18.85 -5.40
N THR A 200 16.26 -18.08 -6.45
CA THR A 200 17.62 -17.96 -6.99
C THR A 200 18.54 -17.03 -6.20
N GLY A 201 18.06 -16.45 -5.10
CA GLY A 201 18.83 -15.51 -4.27
C GLY A 201 19.18 -14.20 -4.98
N THR A 202 18.51 -13.89 -6.10
CA THR A 202 18.74 -12.68 -6.89
C THR A 202 18.01 -11.46 -6.32
N SER A 203 17.77 -11.43 -5.00
CA SER A 203 17.30 -10.22 -4.32
C SER A 203 18.41 -9.17 -4.34
N ARG A 204 18.34 -8.29 -5.33
CA ARG A 204 19.18 -7.09 -5.42
C ARG A 204 18.73 -6.01 -4.42
N ASP A 205 18.64 -6.33 -3.15
CA ASP A 205 18.74 -5.33 -2.09
C ASP A 205 20.21 -5.25 -1.73
N GLY A 206 20.87 -4.23 -2.32
CA GLY A 206 22.31 -4.05 -2.20
C GLY A 206 22.75 -3.79 -0.76
N VAL A 207 23.17 -4.84 -0.12
CA VAL A 207 24.24 -4.81 0.86
C VAL A 207 25.30 -5.78 0.36
N VAL A 208 26.27 -5.27 -0.35
CA VAL A 208 27.53 -5.96 -0.58
C VAL A 208 28.22 -6.05 0.77
N PRO A 209 28.33 -7.24 1.40
CA PRO A 209 29.27 -7.37 2.52
C PRO A 209 30.66 -7.15 1.92
N GLY A 210 31.35 -6.09 2.35
CA GLY A 210 32.70 -5.83 1.96
C GLY A 210 33.58 -7.03 2.19
N THR A 211 33.90 -7.75 1.13
CA THR A 211 34.99 -8.73 1.14
C THR A 211 36.27 -7.92 1.19
N ALA A 212 36.77 -7.69 2.39
CA ALA A 212 38.10 -7.22 2.60
C ALA A 212 39.08 -8.27 2.03
N LEU A 213 39.64 -7.98 0.87
CA LEU A 213 40.79 -8.71 0.36
C LEU A 213 41.98 -8.42 1.26
N PRO A 214 42.71 -9.43 1.74
CA PRO A 214 43.92 -9.20 2.50
C PRO A 214 45.00 -8.58 1.61
N SER A 215 45.49 -7.41 2.02
CA SER A 215 46.65 -6.76 1.43
C SER A 215 47.87 -7.65 1.58
N THR A 216 48.29 -8.32 0.55
CA THR A 216 49.64 -8.86 0.47
C THR A 216 50.58 -7.77 -0.06
N ARG A 217 51.36 -7.24 0.87
CA ARG A 217 52.52 -6.38 0.61
C ARG A 217 53.62 -7.27 0.05
N GLY A 218 54.03 -7.02 -1.21
CA GLY A 218 55.15 -7.72 -1.83
C GLY A 218 55.85 -6.79 -2.84
N THR A 219 56.94 -6.29 -2.41
CA THR A 219 58.02 -5.56 -3.04
C THR A 219 58.44 -6.07 -4.44
N ALA A 220 58.75 -5.14 -5.30
CA ALA A 220 59.93 -5.01 -6.22
C ALA A 220 59.58 -4.57 -7.63
N ARG A 221 60.07 -3.38 -7.93
CA ARG A 221 60.40 -2.87 -9.25
C ARG A 221 61.71 -3.52 -9.73
N PRO A 222 62.18 -3.60 -11.05
CA PRO A 222 62.18 -2.48 -11.97
C PRO A 222 62.07 -2.82 -13.49
N ALA A 223 62.11 -1.73 -14.29
CA ALA A 223 62.64 -1.55 -15.62
C ALA A 223 61.77 -1.75 -16.86
N ASP A 224 61.53 -0.63 -17.54
CA ASP A 224 61.26 -0.43 -18.98
C ASP A 224 62.37 -1.08 -19.88
N PRO A 225 62.23 -1.22 -21.24
CA PRO A 225 61.78 -0.16 -22.15
C PRO A 225 61.08 -0.61 -23.47
N MET A 226 60.43 0.41 -24.10
CA MET A 226 60.32 0.61 -25.56
C MET A 226 59.76 -0.50 -26.47
N ALA A 227 58.68 -0.17 -27.21
CA ALA A 227 58.69 -0.03 -28.69
C ALA A 227 57.27 0.14 -29.26
N ASN A 228 57.06 1.27 -29.86
CA ASN A 228 56.59 1.52 -31.21
C ASN A 228 55.61 0.54 -31.88
N GLY A 229 54.50 1.10 -32.37
CA GLY A 229 53.65 0.40 -33.35
C GLY A 229 52.42 1.22 -33.79
N THR A 230 52.67 2.21 -34.63
CA THR A 230 51.69 2.92 -35.49
C THR A 230 51.00 1.94 -36.44
N LEU A 231 49.68 2.16 -36.72
CA LEU A 231 48.96 2.00 -38.02
C LEU A 231 47.45 2.17 -37.73
N ARG A 232 46.79 3.29 -38.11
CA ARG A 232 46.25 3.68 -39.40
C ARG A 232 45.27 2.69 -40.06
N GLY A 233 44.03 3.15 -40.29
CA GLY A 233 43.10 2.61 -41.29
C GLY A 233 41.64 2.65 -40.76
N SER A 234 40.95 3.58 -41.15
CA SER A 234 40.09 3.82 -42.33
C SER A 234 38.60 3.59 -42.04
N ALA A 235 37.88 4.66 -42.26
CA ALA A 235 36.47 4.86 -42.50
C ALA A 235 35.80 3.79 -43.39
N VAL A 236 34.49 3.59 -43.18
CA VAL A 236 33.39 3.53 -44.16
C VAL A 236 32.11 3.47 -43.36
N GLY A 237 31.27 4.35 -43.41
CA GLY A 237 30.03 4.76 -43.91
C GLY A 237 29.06 3.65 -44.30
N ASN A 238 27.89 3.65 -43.65
CA ASN A 238 26.67 3.32 -44.39
C ASN A 238 25.44 3.99 -43.76
N GLN A 239 24.86 4.90 -44.50
CA GLN A 239 23.51 5.40 -44.37
C GLN A 239 22.54 4.29 -44.77
N GLY A 240 21.53 4.07 -43.97
CA GLY A 240 20.40 3.21 -44.27
C GLY A 240 19.11 3.93 -43.93
N ASP A 241 18.61 4.70 -44.86
CA ASP A 241 17.24 5.18 -44.93
C ASP A 241 16.27 3.98 -44.91
N ALA A 242 15.32 3.92 -44.01
CA ALA A 242 14.23 2.98 -44.04
C ALA A 242 12.93 3.66 -43.64
N ALA A 243 12.22 4.08 -44.65
CA ALA A 243 10.77 4.24 -44.85
C ALA A 243 9.83 4.13 -43.62
N ARG A 244 9.14 5.25 -43.39
CA ARG A 244 7.98 5.43 -42.55
C ARG A 244 6.74 4.80 -43.25
N PRO A 245 5.97 3.89 -42.62
CA PRO A 245 4.71 3.41 -43.20
C PRO A 245 3.59 4.48 -43.07
N PRO A 246 2.62 4.49 -44.00
CA PRO A 246 1.55 5.49 -44.04
C PRO A 246 0.46 5.22 -43.03
N ALA A 247 -0.17 6.31 -42.54
CA ALA A 247 -1.29 6.32 -41.63
C ALA A 247 -2.57 5.73 -42.28
N PRO A 248 -3.41 5.01 -41.51
CA PRO A 248 -4.71 4.52 -42.04
C PRO A 248 -5.73 5.66 -42.12
N ARG A 249 -6.39 5.72 -43.26
CA ARG A 249 -7.50 6.61 -43.57
C ARG A 249 -8.71 6.31 -42.71
N GLY A 250 -9.32 7.35 -42.13
CA GLY A 250 -10.59 7.33 -41.44
C GLY A 250 -11.70 6.78 -42.31
N LYS A 251 -12.53 5.91 -41.73
CA LYS A 251 -13.84 5.52 -42.29
C LYS A 251 -14.92 6.36 -41.61
N ASP A 252 -15.60 7.16 -42.43
CA ASP A 252 -16.84 7.83 -42.09
C ASP A 252 -17.88 6.82 -41.63
N ILE A 253 -18.36 6.94 -40.39
CA ILE A 253 -19.55 6.24 -39.92
C ILE A 253 -20.69 7.23 -39.91
N LYS A 254 -21.58 7.10 -40.90
CA LYS A 254 -22.92 7.72 -40.92
C LYS A 254 -23.73 7.20 -39.73
N ARG A 255 -24.30 8.13 -38.98
CA ARG A 255 -25.38 7.86 -38.03
C ARG A 255 -26.71 7.82 -38.79
N PRO A 256 -27.66 6.93 -38.40
CA PRO A 256 -29.08 7.19 -38.55
C PRO A 256 -29.59 8.02 -37.38
#